data_f5d81e7064472d22c237ba82bb173f5a
#
_entry.id   f5d81e7064472d22c237ba82bb173f5a
#
_cell.length_a   1.000
_cell.length_b   1.000
_cell.length_c   1.000
_cell.angle_alpha   90.00
_cell.angle_beta   90.00
_cell.angle_gamma   90.00
#
_symmetry.space_group_name_H-M   'P 1'
#
loop_
_entity.id
_entity.type
_entity.pdbx_description
1 polymer ?
#
loop_
_entity_poly.entity_id
_entity_poly.type
_entity_poly.pdbx_seq_one_letter_code
_entity_poly.pdbx_strand_id
1 'polypeptide(L)'
;NQNQKILVIEDEAAIRRVLVKILSEESDSYSVEEAEDGLKGLETIKNNDYDLVLCDIKMPKMDGVEVLEAARKIKPEIPFIMISGHGDLDTAVNTMRLGAFDYISKPPDLNRLLTTVRNALDRKVLVVENKNLKKKVSKNYEMIGESNEINIIKEIIEKVAPTDARVLITGSNGTGKELVAHWLHEKSSRSSSPFIEVNCAA
;
A
#
# COMPACT_ATOMS: atom_id res chain seq x y z
N ASN A 1 3.97 -2.22 21.12
CA ASN A 1 4.73 -2.67 19.96
C ASN A 1 3.82 -3.58 19.17
N GLN A 2 3.41 -3.17 17.94
CA GLN A 2 2.66 -4.05 17.04
C GLN A 2 3.61 -5.14 16.56
N ASN A 3 3.19 -6.40 16.67
CA ASN A 3 3.93 -7.55 16.18
C ASN A 3 3.88 -7.51 14.64
N GLN A 4 5.03 -7.34 13.98
CA GLN A 4 5.14 -7.23 12.51
C GLN A 4 5.24 -8.62 11.90
N LYS A 5 4.28 -8.98 11.05
CA LYS A 5 4.20 -10.30 10.42
C LYS A 5 4.94 -10.32 9.09
N ILE A 6 5.93 -11.20 9.00
CA ILE A 6 6.76 -11.38 7.81
C ILE A 6 6.54 -12.79 7.26
N LEU A 7 6.28 -12.91 5.95
CA LEU A 7 6.21 -14.19 5.26
C LEU A 7 7.46 -14.40 4.42
N VAL A 8 8.10 -15.55 4.57
CA VAL A 8 9.24 -16.00 3.75
C VAL A 8 8.76 -17.11 2.82
N ILE A 9 8.87 -16.91 1.50
CA ILE A 9 8.50 -17.88 0.47
C ILE A 9 9.80 -18.30 -0.23
N GLU A 10 10.21 -19.54 -0.04
CA GLU A 10 11.49 -20.09 -0.53
C GLU A 10 11.36 -21.61 -0.61
N ASP A 11 11.70 -22.23 -1.75
CA ASP A 11 11.58 -23.68 -1.93
C ASP A 11 12.74 -24.45 -1.27
N GLU A 12 13.94 -23.87 -1.25
CA GLU A 12 15.09 -24.48 -0.60
C GLU A 12 15.00 -24.40 0.93
N ALA A 13 14.70 -25.54 1.60
CA ALA A 13 14.52 -25.60 3.04
C ALA A 13 15.71 -25.06 3.85
N ALA A 14 16.94 -25.21 3.35
CA ALA A 14 18.15 -24.71 4.02
C ALA A 14 18.19 -23.18 4.02
N ILE A 15 17.91 -22.54 2.86
CA ILE A 15 17.89 -21.08 2.71
C ILE A 15 16.72 -20.51 3.50
N ARG A 16 15.54 -21.12 3.38
CA ARG A 16 14.34 -20.69 4.10
C ARG A 16 14.56 -20.62 5.61
N ARG A 17 15.15 -21.69 6.21
CA ARG A 17 15.47 -21.72 7.64
C ARG A 17 16.46 -20.63 8.06
N VAL A 18 17.46 -20.37 7.23
CA VAL A 18 18.44 -19.31 7.50
C VAL A 18 17.78 -17.93 7.50
N LEU A 19 16.94 -17.64 6.50
CA LEU A 19 16.21 -16.37 6.42
C LEU A 19 15.26 -16.20 7.61
N VAL A 20 14.48 -17.22 7.94
CA VAL A 20 13.58 -17.21 9.10
C VAL A 20 14.35 -16.94 10.40
N LYS A 21 15.48 -17.64 10.59
CA LYS A 21 16.33 -17.45 11.78
C LYS A 21 16.87 -16.03 11.87
N ILE A 22 17.46 -15.51 10.79
CA ILE A 22 18.00 -14.13 10.74
C ILE A 22 16.93 -13.11 11.12
N LEU A 23 15.74 -13.22 10.53
CA LEU A 23 14.67 -12.28 10.80
C LEU A 23 14.11 -12.39 12.22
N SER A 24 13.98 -13.60 12.74
CA SER A 24 13.49 -13.82 14.11
C SER A 24 14.48 -13.37 15.18
N GLU A 25 15.79 -13.43 14.90
CA GLU A 25 16.84 -12.94 15.81
C GLU A 25 17.02 -11.41 15.73
N GLU A 26 16.59 -10.77 14.64
CA GLU A 26 16.73 -9.32 14.45
C GLU A 26 15.85 -8.50 15.41
N SER A 27 14.63 -8.96 15.69
CA SER A 27 13.70 -8.26 16.57
C SER A 27 12.65 -9.19 17.15
N ASP A 28 12.43 -9.09 18.47
CA ASP A 28 11.34 -9.78 19.17
C ASP A 28 9.94 -9.34 18.68
N SER A 29 9.86 -8.23 17.93
CA SER A 29 8.61 -7.75 17.34
C SER A 29 8.30 -8.39 15.97
N TYR A 30 9.19 -9.21 15.41
CA TYR A 30 8.95 -9.90 14.15
C TYR A 30 8.34 -11.28 14.40
N SER A 31 7.18 -11.51 13.76
CA SER A 31 6.56 -12.83 13.68
C SER A 31 6.78 -13.36 12.26
N VAL A 32 7.66 -14.34 12.12
CA VAL A 32 8.07 -14.87 10.81
C VAL A 32 7.37 -16.18 10.53
N GLU A 33 6.61 -16.22 9.44
CA GLU A 33 5.99 -17.43 8.90
C GLU A 33 6.68 -17.85 7.60
N GLU A 34 6.58 -19.12 7.23
CA GLU A 34 7.26 -19.67 6.05
C GLU A 34 6.30 -20.41 5.11
N ALA A 35 6.60 -20.35 3.81
CA ALA A 35 5.96 -21.15 2.79
C ALA A 35 7.01 -21.78 1.89
N GLU A 36 6.80 -23.05 1.51
CA GLU A 36 7.77 -23.88 0.79
C GLU A 36 7.67 -23.81 -0.73
N ASP A 37 6.66 -23.15 -1.27
CA ASP A 37 6.48 -22.86 -2.70
C ASP A 37 5.55 -21.64 -2.93
N GLY A 38 5.52 -21.18 -4.19
CA GLY A 38 4.72 -19.99 -4.54
C GLY A 38 3.22 -20.19 -4.37
N LEU A 39 2.68 -21.38 -4.63
CA LEU A 39 1.24 -21.67 -4.47
C LEU A 39 0.83 -21.56 -3.01
N LYS A 40 1.60 -22.19 -2.12
CA LYS A 40 1.35 -22.13 -0.67
C LYS A 40 1.53 -20.72 -0.13
N GLY A 41 2.56 -20.00 -0.62
CA GLY A 41 2.78 -18.60 -0.29
C GLY A 41 1.60 -17.72 -0.67
N LEU A 42 1.07 -17.85 -1.88
CA LEU A 42 -0.08 -17.08 -2.34
C LEU A 42 -1.36 -17.43 -1.55
N GLU A 43 -1.60 -18.72 -1.24
CA GLU A 43 -2.71 -19.15 -0.40
C GLU A 43 -2.62 -18.53 1.00
N THR A 44 -1.44 -18.53 1.58
CA THR A 44 -1.16 -17.97 2.89
C THR A 44 -1.40 -16.45 2.90
N ILE A 45 -0.98 -15.73 1.85
CA ILE A 45 -1.26 -14.29 1.68
C ILE A 45 -2.75 -14.00 1.56
N LYS A 46 -3.54 -14.86 0.89
CA LYS A 46 -4.99 -14.68 0.77
C LYS A 46 -5.69 -14.73 2.12
N ASN A 47 -5.27 -15.65 2.97
CA ASN A 47 -5.94 -15.96 4.23
C ASN A 47 -5.46 -15.13 5.41
N ASN A 48 -4.26 -14.55 5.36
CA ASN A 48 -3.64 -13.82 6.47
C ASN A 48 -3.10 -12.47 5.99
N ASP A 49 -2.97 -11.52 6.93
CA ASP A 49 -2.34 -10.22 6.67
C ASP A 49 -0.87 -10.26 7.09
N TYR A 50 -0.02 -9.80 6.18
CA TYR A 50 1.43 -9.67 6.39
C TYR A 50 1.88 -8.22 6.23
N ASP A 51 2.95 -7.87 6.96
CA ASP A 51 3.57 -6.56 6.87
C ASP A 51 4.67 -6.51 5.83
N LEU A 52 5.22 -7.68 5.48
CA LEU A 52 6.26 -7.85 4.48
C LEU A 52 6.23 -9.28 3.94
N VAL A 53 6.57 -9.44 2.66
CA VAL A 53 6.84 -10.74 2.04
C VAL A 53 8.27 -10.73 1.48
N LEU A 54 9.09 -11.71 1.88
CA LEU A 54 10.33 -12.08 1.20
C LEU A 54 9.99 -13.26 0.29
N CYS A 55 10.28 -13.13 -1.00
CA CYS A 55 9.92 -14.16 -1.97
C CYS A 55 11.10 -14.49 -2.88
N ASP A 56 11.49 -15.77 -2.93
CA ASP A 56 12.38 -16.24 -3.99
C ASP A 56 11.69 -16.15 -5.35
N ILE A 57 12.46 -15.83 -6.37
CA ILE A 57 11.97 -15.75 -7.75
C ILE A 57 11.84 -17.13 -8.37
N LYS A 58 12.87 -17.95 -8.23
CA LYS A 58 12.95 -19.25 -8.93
C LYS A 58 12.42 -20.39 -8.06
N MET A 59 11.14 -20.64 -8.12
CA MET A 59 10.50 -21.75 -7.41
C MET A 59 9.71 -22.65 -8.38
N PRO A 60 9.56 -23.94 -8.06
CA PRO A 60 8.73 -24.86 -8.85
C PRO A 60 7.24 -24.50 -8.70
N LYS A 61 6.42 -24.94 -9.67
CA LYS A 61 4.96 -24.79 -9.77
C LYS A 61 4.47 -23.36 -10.01
N MET A 62 4.88 -22.41 -9.21
CA MET A 62 4.54 -20.98 -9.30
C MET A 62 5.78 -20.18 -8.91
N ASP A 63 6.30 -19.39 -9.82
CA ASP A 63 7.48 -18.57 -9.55
C ASP A 63 7.14 -17.30 -8.74
N GLY A 64 8.17 -16.65 -8.20
CA GLY A 64 7.98 -15.48 -7.34
C GLY A 64 7.42 -14.27 -8.09
N VAL A 65 7.59 -14.17 -9.41
CA VAL A 65 7.01 -13.10 -10.22
C VAL A 65 5.49 -13.28 -10.31
N GLU A 66 5.04 -14.51 -10.55
CA GLU A 66 3.62 -14.87 -10.59
C GLU A 66 2.96 -14.64 -9.21
N VAL A 67 3.67 -14.97 -8.11
CA VAL A 67 3.20 -14.68 -6.74
C VAL A 67 3.03 -13.19 -6.53
N LEU A 68 4.02 -12.37 -6.92
CA LEU A 68 3.96 -10.91 -6.79
C LEU A 68 2.77 -10.34 -7.56
N GLU A 69 2.60 -10.72 -8.83
CA GLU A 69 1.48 -10.23 -9.66
C GLU A 69 0.11 -10.60 -9.08
N ALA A 70 -0.04 -11.83 -8.62
CA ALA A 70 -1.29 -12.29 -8.01
C ALA A 70 -1.56 -11.59 -6.67
N ALA A 71 -0.55 -11.45 -5.81
CA ALA A 71 -0.67 -10.78 -4.53
C ALA A 71 -1.00 -9.30 -4.67
N ARG A 72 -0.44 -8.61 -5.68
CA ARG A 72 -0.74 -7.20 -5.99
C ARG A 72 -2.21 -6.94 -6.32
N LYS A 73 -2.88 -7.90 -6.95
CA LYS A 73 -4.32 -7.79 -7.26
C LYS A 73 -5.20 -7.94 -6.01
N ILE A 74 -4.72 -8.65 -4.99
CA ILE A 74 -5.51 -9.00 -3.79
C ILE A 74 -5.18 -8.04 -2.64
N LYS A 75 -3.89 -7.80 -2.39
CA LYS A 75 -3.36 -6.99 -1.28
C LYS A 75 -2.23 -6.08 -1.78
N PRO A 76 -2.55 -5.01 -2.51
CA PRO A 76 -1.56 -4.15 -3.17
C PRO A 76 -0.65 -3.38 -2.20
N GLU A 77 -1.02 -3.25 -0.95
CA GLU A 77 -0.24 -2.55 0.08
C GLU A 77 0.89 -3.36 0.71
N ILE A 78 0.93 -4.69 0.54
CA ILE A 78 2.00 -5.51 1.12
C ILE A 78 3.30 -5.28 0.33
N PRO A 79 4.39 -4.82 0.96
CA PRO A 79 5.69 -4.74 0.30
C PRO A 79 6.27 -6.12 0.05
N PHE A 80 6.85 -6.32 -1.13
CA PHE A 80 7.56 -7.53 -1.53
C PHE A 80 9.03 -7.23 -1.73
N ILE A 81 9.90 -7.99 -1.06
CA ILE A 81 11.34 -8.05 -1.35
C ILE A 81 11.58 -9.34 -2.11
N MET A 82 12.06 -9.20 -3.35
CA MET A 82 12.37 -10.35 -4.21
C MET A 82 13.81 -10.81 -3.98
N ILE A 83 14.01 -12.12 -3.87
CA ILE A 83 15.34 -12.72 -3.71
C ILE A 83 15.60 -13.59 -4.93
N SER A 84 16.78 -13.54 -5.51
CA SER A 84 17.12 -14.35 -6.69
C SER A 84 18.59 -14.70 -6.76
N GLY A 85 18.91 -15.79 -7.44
CA GLY A 85 20.28 -16.18 -7.79
C GLY A 85 20.97 -15.20 -8.74
N HIS A 86 22.27 -15.39 -8.93
CA HIS A 86 23.11 -14.50 -9.75
C HIS A 86 22.64 -14.43 -11.22
N GLY A 87 22.72 -13.26 -11.81
CA GLY A 87 22.70 -13.05 -13.25
C GLY A 87 21.38 -12.65 -13.89
N ASP A 88 20.33 -12.38 -13.12
CA ASP A 88 18.99 -12.14 -13.65
C ASP A 88 18.56 -10.65 -13.54
N LEU A 89 19.39 -9.77 -14.14
CA LEU A 89 19.12 -8.32 -14.10
C LEU A 89 17.76 -7.97 -14.76
N ASP A 90 17.42 -8.65 -15.84
CA ASP A 90 16.14 -8.42 -16.54
C ASP A 90 14.95 -8.80 -15.66
N THR A 91 15.04 -9.90 -14.93
CA THR A 91 14.00 -10.30 -13.96
C THR A 91 13.94 -9.33 -12.78
N ALA A 92 15.07 -8.83 -12.29
CA ALA A 92 15.09 -7.79 -11.25
C ALA A 92 14.37 -6.51 -11.71
N VAL A 93 14.69 -6.03 -12.91
CA VAL A 93 14.02 -4.84 -13.51
C VAL A 93 12.53 -5.11 -13.68
N ASN A 94 12.14 -6.30 -14.14
CA ASN A 94 10.74 -6.66 -14.31
C ASN A 94 9.97 -6.68 -12.97
N THR A 95 10.53 -7.30 -11.93
CA THR A 95 9.88 -7.32 -10.60
C THR A 95 9.70 -5.93 -10.01
N MET A 96 10.67 -5.03 -10.21
CA MET A 96 10.55 -3.63 -9.78
C MET A 96 9.43 -2.90 -10.55
N ARG A 97 9.27 -3.15 -11.87
CA ARG A 97 8.16 -2.59 -12.67
C ARG A 97 6.79 -3.12 -12.22
N LEU A 98 6.73 -4.37 -11.79
CA LEU A 98 5.52 -4.99 -11.22
C LEU A 98 5.20 -4.51 -9.81
N GLY A 99 6.06 -3.67 -9.23
CA GLY A 99 5.85 -3.00 -7.96
C GLY A 99 6.47 -3.72 -6.75
N ALA A 100 7.48 -4.56 -6.94
CA ALA A 100 8.29 -5.02 -5.81
C ALA A 100 8.90 -3.81 -5.07
N PHE A 101 9.10 -3.96 -3.77
CA PHE A 101 9.74 -2.93 -2.95
C PHE A 101 11.23 -2.85 -3.22
N ASP A 102 11.90 -4.00 -3.27
CA ASP A 102 13.31 -4.12 -3.60
C ASP A 102 13.63 -5.54 -4.11
N TYR A 103 14.85 -5.68 -4.61
CA TYR A 103 15.43 -6.91 -5.12
C TYR A 103 16.78 -7.17 -4.46
N ILE A 104 17.03 -8.41 -4.01
CA ILE A 104 18.26 -8.82 -3.36
C ILE A 104 18.82 -10.08 -4.05
N SER A 105 20.09 -10.04 -4.45
CA SER A 105 20.78 -11.20 -5.03
C SER A 105 21.18 -12.23 -3.97
N LYS A 106 21.11 -13.51 -4.31
CA LYS A 106 21.66 -14.62 -3.49
C LYS A 106 23.18 -14.76 -3.73
N PRO A 107 24.02 -15.03 -2.71
CA PRO A 107 23.68 -15.03 -1.30
C PRO A 107 23.40 -13.61 -0.80
N PRO A 108 22.36 -13.39 0.02
CA PRO A 108 22.04 -12.05 0.51
C PRO A 108 23.10 -11.55 1.48
N ASP A 109 23.57 -10.33 1.25
CA ASP A 109 24.31 -9.60 2.27
C ASP A 109 23.40 -9.30 3.46
N LEU A 110 23.83 -9.69 4.65
CA LEU A 110 23.01 -9.60 5.86
C LEU A 110 22.59 -8.16 6.18
N ASN A 111 23.53 -7.21 6.09
CA ASN A 111 23.25 -5.81 6.43
C ASN A 111 22.27 -5.21 5.41
N ARG A 112 22.45 -5.52 4.12
CA ARG A 112 21.53 -5.09 3.07
C ARG A 112 20.12 -5.67 3.27
N LEU A 113 20.02 -6.97 3.55
CA LEU A 113 18.75 -7.65 3.80
C LEU A 113 18.00 -6.97 4.96
N LEU A 114 18.62 -6.85 6.12
CA LEU A 114 18.00 -6.28 7.32
C LEU A 114 17.64 -4.81 7.14
N THR A 115 18.48 -4.02 6.48
CA THR A 115 18.19 -2.62 6.18
C THR A 115 16.99 -2.50 5.24
N THR A 116 16.92 -3.35 4.19
CA THR A 116 15.80 -3.36 3.24
C THR A 116 14.50 -3.78 3.92
N VAL A 117 14.55 -4.78 4.80
CA VAL A 117 13.39 -5.24 5.60
C VAL A 117 12.85 -4.10 6.47
N ARG A 118 13.70 -3.42 7.23
CA ARG A 118 13.29 -2.28 8.08
C ARG A 118 12.65 -1.17 7.24
N ASN A 119 13.28 -0.77 6.14
CA ASN A 119 12.76 0.27 5.24
C ASN A 119 11.39 -0.11 4.64
N ALA A 120 11.19 -1.38 4.29
CA ALA A 120 9.93 -1.87 3.76
C ALA A 120 8.80 -1.80 4.80
N LEU A 121 9.08 -2.20 6.04
CA LEU A 121 8.15 -2.17 7.15
C LEU A 121 7.79 -0.73 7.54
N ASP A 122 8.78 0.17 7.63
CA ASP A 122 8.57 1.59 7.92
C ASP A 122 7.70 2.27 6.86
N ARG A 123 7.97 1.98 5.57
CA ARG A 123 7.14 2.51 4.48
C ARG A 123 5.69 2.04 4.57
N LYS A 124 5.45 0.77 4.92
CA LYS A 124 4.07 0.26 5.10
C LYS A 124 3.35 1.02 6.21
N VAL A 125 3.99 1.22 7.36
CA VAL A 125 3.42 1.98 8.48
C VAL A 125 3.01 3.38 8.01
N LEU A 126 3.90 4.11 7.33
CA LEU A 126 3.63 5.45 6.81
C LEU A 126 2.47 5.48 5.80
N VAL A 127 2.38 4.49 4.92
CA VAL A 127 1.29 4.38 3.93
C VAL A 127 -0.05 4.15 4.63
N VAL A 128 -0.10 3.25 5.61
CA VAL A 128 -1.31 2.95 6.39
C VAL A 128 -1.73 4.15 7.23
N GLU A 129 -0.78 4.82 7.88
CA GLU A 129 -1.05 6.03 8.68
C GLU A 129 -1.58 7.16 7.80
N ASN A 130 -0.96 7.42 6.65
CA ASN A 130 -1.43 8.42 5.68
C ASN A 130 -2.86 8.11 5.20
N LYS A 131 -3.16 6.83 4.90
CA LYS A 131 -4.51 6.39 4.51
C LYS A 131 -5.53 6.62 5.63
N ASN A 132 -5.13 6.37 6.89
CA ASN A 132 -5.98 6.59 8.05
C ASN A 132 -6.20 8.08 8.35
N LEU A 133 -5.15 8.90 8.22
CA LEU A 133 -5.25 10.35 8.36
C LEU A 133 -6.16 10.95 7.28
N LYS A 134 -6.00 10.53 6.02
CA LYS A 134 -6.89 10.95 4.93
C LYS A 134 -8.35 10.58 5.20
N LYS A 135 -8.61 9.35 5.69
CA LYS A 135 -9.97 8.94 6.07
C LYS A 135 -10.55 9.74 7.24
N LYS A 136 -9.73 10.15 8.22
CA LYS A 136 -10.19 10.98 9.33
C LYS A 136 -10.55 12.39 8.86
N VAL A 137 -9.77 12.96 7.95
CA VAL A 137 -10.05 14.27 7.36
C VAL A 137 -11.31 14.22 6.53
N SER A 138 -11.50 13.23 5.65
CA SER A 138 -12.69 13.12 4.81
C SER A 138 -13.98 12.90 5.61
N LYS A 139 -13.94 12.14 6.73
CA LYS A 139 -15.10 11.99 7.61
C LYS A 139 -15.59 13.29 8.25
N ASN A 140 -14.71 14.26 8.47
CA ASN A 140 -15.08 15.55 9.04
C ASN A 140 -15.86 16.44 8.05
N TYR A 141 -15.86 16.10 6.76
CA TYR A 141 -16.51 16.85 5.69
C TYR A 141 -17.68 16.10 5.04
N GLU A 142 -18.24 15.10 5.72
CA GLU A 142 -19.40 14.39 5.19
C GLU A 142 -20.64 15.28 5.18
N MET A 143 -21.24 15.47 3.99
CA MET A 143 -22.46 16.27 3.84
C MET A 143 -23.68 15.47 4.31
N ILE A 144 -24.10 15.71 5.55
CA ILE A 144 -25.24 15.05 6.17
C ILE A 144 -26.51 15.87 5.86
N GLY A 145 -27.53 15.21 5.36
CA GLY A 145 -28.84 15.81 5.08
C GLY A 145 -29.54 15.13 3.91
N GLU A 146 -30.88 15.14 3.95
CA GLU A 146 -31.77 14.50 2.96
C GLU A 146 -32.79 15.47 2.40
N SER A 147 -32.65 16.78 2.65
CA SER A 147 -33.55 17.76 2.06
C SER A 147 -33.38 17.83 0.53
N ASN A 148 -34.42 18.26 -0.17
CA ASN A 148 -34.37 18.38 -1.64
C ASN A 148 -33.23 19.30 -2.10
N GLU A 149 -32.99 20.39 -1.38
CA GLU A 149 -31.93 21.36 -1.69
C GLU A 149 -30.53 20.72 -1.56
N ILE A 150 -30.30 19.94 -0.49
CA ILE A 150 -29.04 19.23 -0.29
C ILE A 150 -28.85 18.16 -1.37
N ASN A 151 -29.89 17.44 -1.74
CA ASN A 151 -29.81 16.44 -2.79
C ASN A 151 -29.47 17.05 -4.16
N ILE A 152 -30.05 18.21 -4.49
CA ILE A 152 -29.71 18.97 -5.70
C ILE A 152 -28.23 19.37 -5.69
N ILE A 153 -27.71 19.86 -4.55
CA ILE A 153 -26.27 20.19 -4.41
C ILE A 153 -25.39 18.96 -4.61
N LYS A 154 -25.76 17.82 -4.01
CA LYS A 154 -25.04 16.56 -4.20
C LYS A 154 -24.98 16.12 -5.67
N GLU A 155 -26.11 16.20 -6.39
CA GLU A 155 -26.17 15.88 -7.82
C GLU A 155 -25.28 16.81 -8.67
N ILE A 156 -25.30 18.12 -8.36
CA ILE A 156 -24.44 19.10 -9.05
C ILE A 156 -22.96 18.77 -8.81
N ILE A 157 -22.59 18.47 -7.57
CA ILE A 157 -21.21 18.07 -7.22
C ILE A 157 -20.78 16.84 -8.02
N GLU A 158 -21.60 15.79 -8.08
CA GLU A 158 -21.28 14.57 -8.82
C GLU A 158 -21.10 14.79 -10.33
N LYS A 159 -21.85 15.72 -10.91
CA LYS A 159 -21.73 16.08 -12.33
C LYS A 159 -20.50 16.96 -12.62
N VAL A 160 -20.15 17.87 -11.71
CA VAL A 160 -19.12 18.88 -11.95
C VAL A 160 -17.74 18.43 -11.48
N ALA A 161 -17.65 17.69 -10.37
CA ALA A 161 -16.38 17.28 -9.78
C ALA A 161 -15.43 16.52 -10.72
N PRO A 162 -15.89 15.63 -11.64
CA PRO A 162 -15.01 14.96 -12.58
C PRO A 162 -14.46 15.85 -13.69
N THR A 163 -14.96 17.08 -13.81
CA THR A 163 -14.57 18.02 -14.86
C THR A 163 -13.50 19.01 -14.38
N ASP A 164 -12.85 19.74 -15.32
CA ASP A 164 -11.91 20.83 -15.00
C ASP A 164 -12.62 22.19 -14.88
N ALA A 165 -13.92 22.21 -14.68
CA ALA A 165 -14.71 23.43 -14.57
C ALA A 165 -14.34 24.22 -13.29
N ARG A 166 -14.31 25.55 -13.43
CA ARG A 166 -14.19 26.44 -12.27
C ARG A 166 -15.56 26.57 -11.58
N VAL A 167 -15.60 26.39 -10.26
CA VAL A 167 -16.83 26.43 -9.49
C VAL A 167 -16.84 27.65 -8.57
N LEU A 168 -17.90 28.44 -8.63
CA LEU A 168 -18.15 29.52 -7.68
C LEU A 168 -19.22 29.04 -6.67
N ILE A 169 -18.88 29.05 -5.38
CA ILE A 169 -19.77 28.64 -4.30
C ILE A 169 -20.20 29.92 -3.54
N THR A 170 -21.49 30.22 -3.54
CA THR A 170 -22.05 31.38 -2.86
C THR A 170 -23.05 30.98 -1.77
N GLY A 171 -23.21 31.82 -0.76
CA GLY A 171 -24.17 31.60 0.34
C GLY A 171 -23.80 32.41 1.58
N SER A 172 -24.70 32.48 2.55
CA SER A 172 -24.51 33.18 3.81
C SER A 172 -23.42 32.55 4.67
N ASN A 173 -22.93 33.27 5.70
CA ASN A 173 -21.94 32.71 6.62
C ASN A 173 -22.53 31.50 7.38
N GLY A 174 -21.74 30.45 7.57
CA GLY A 174 -22.16 29.23 8.28
C GLY A 174 -22.99 28.24 7.48
N THR A 175 -23.26 28.48 6.17
CA THR A 175 -24.08 27.57 5.33
C THR A 175 -23.34 26.32 4.78
N GLY A 176 -22.10 26.10 5.17
CA GLY A 176 -21.36 24.91 4.74
C GLY A 176 -20.69 25.02 3.36
N LYS A 177 -20.37 26.24 2.88
CA LYS A 177 -19.65 26.43 1.60
C LYS A 177 -18.31 25.67 1.54
N GLU A 178 -17.59 25.64 2.64
CA GLU A 178 -16.32 24.89 2.77
C GLU A 178 -16.55 23.38 2.60
N LEU A 179 -17.63 22.86 3.19
CA LEU A 179 -18.01 21.45 3.03
C LEU A 179 -18.27 21.09 1.56
N VAL A 180 -18.95 21.97 0.81
CA VAL A 180 -19.17 21.78 -0.63
C VAL A 180 -17.85 21.79 -1.41
N ALA A 181 -16.91 22.68 -1.06
CA ALA A 181 -15.59 22.73 -1.71
C ALA A 181 -14.76 21.46 -1.45
N HIS A 182 -14.76 20.96 -0.22
CA HIS A 182 -14.11 19.69 0.12
C HIS A 182 -14.74 18.51 -0.63
N TRP A 183 -16.07 18.45 -0.73
CA TRP A 183 -16.76 17.39 -1.46
C TRP A 183 -16.47 17.42 -2.96
N LEU A 184 -16.42 18.60 -3.57
CA LEU A 184 -16.00 18.76 -4.96
C LEU A 184 -14.58 18.21 -5.19
N HIS A 185 -13.64 18.50 -4.28
CA HIS A 185 -12.29 17.97 -4.37
C HIS A 185 -12.25 16.45 -4.19
N GLU A 186 -12.96 15.91 -3.20
CA GLU A 186 -12.99 14.47 -2.91
C GLU A 186 -13.57 13.65 -4.07
N LYS A 187 -14.58 14.20 -4.78
CA LYS A 187 -15.20 13.56 -5.96
C LYS A 187 -14.49 13.85 -7.27
N SER A 188 -13.45 14.70 -7.27
CA SER A 188 -12.69 15.06 -8.47
C SER A 188 -11.64 14.03 -8.84
N SER A 189 -11.13 14.12 -10.08
CA SER A 189 -9.96 13.37 -10.54
C SER A 189 -8.68 13.68 -9.74
N ARG A 190 -8.68 14.77 -8.94
CA ARG A 190 -7.56 15.24 -8.10
C ARG A 190 -7.71 14.88 -6.63
N SER A 191 -8.64 14.02 -6.25
CA SER A 191 -8.90 13.59 -4.85
C SER A 191 -7.68 13.01 -4.12
N SER A 192 -6.69 12.50 -4.85
CA SER A 192 -5.42 12.04 -4.29
C SER A 192 -4.44 13.16 -3.96
N SER A 193 -4.62 14.37 -4.53
CA SER A 193 -3.76 15.55 -4.34
C SER A 193 -4.18 16.33 -3.08
N PRO A 194 -3.30 17.17 -2.51
CA PRO A 194 -3.65 18.01 -1.38
C PRO A 194 -4.72 19.05 -1.77
N PHE A 195 -5.71 19.26 -0.90
CA PHE A 195 -6.61 20.41 -0.96
C PHE A 195 -5.93 21.62 -0.33
N ILE A 196 -5.76 22.69 -1.09
CA ILE A 196 -5.05 23.90 -0.63
C ILE A 196 -6.07 25.03 -0.49
N GLU A 197 -6.21 25.53 0.72
CA GLU A 197 -7.03 26.69 1.04
C GLU A 197 -6.19 27.96 1.06
N VAL A 198 -6.69 29.01 0.41
CA VAL A 198 -6.05 30.33 0.40
C VAL A 198 -7.07 31.37 0.84
N ASN A 199 -6.82 32.02 1.97
CA ASN A 199 -7.62 33.15 2.42
C ASN A 199 -7.09 34.45 1.77
N CYS A 200 -7.83 34.96 0.78
CA CYS A 200 -7.43 36.17 0.06
C CYS A 200 -7.73 37.48 0.82
N ALA A 201 -8.38 37.38 2.00
CA ALA A 201 -8.72 38.54 2.83
C ALA A 201 -7.76 38.72 4.03
N ALA A 202 -6.71 37.92 4.13
CA ALA A 202 -5.73 37.97 5.21
C ALA A 202 -4.48 38.74 4.78
#